data_d0be672c535e68184a60a0493a7acc70
#
_entry.id   d0be672c535e68184a60a0493a7acc70
#
_cell.length_a   1.000
_cell.length_b   1.000
_cell.length_c   1.000
_cell.angle_alpha   90.00
_cell.angle_beta   90.00
_cell.angle_gamma   90.00
#
_symmetry.space_group_name_H-M   'P 1'
#
loop_
_entity.id
_entity.type
_entity.pdbx_description
1 polymer ?
#
loop_
_entity_poly.entity_id
_entity_poly.type
_entity_poly.pdbx_seq_one_letter_code
_entity_poly.pdbx_strand_id
1 'polypeptide(L)'
;MKQYNRIKAAHPDTILLFRVGDFYETFGSDAIIASKVLGIILTKRGNGSASEIELSGFPHHSLDTYLPKLVRAGHKVAVCDQLEDPKQAKGIVKRGVTELVTPGVVMHDQVLESKENHYLASLHYTPKGIGAAFLDISTGEFLAAEGSVEWIDRLLRSLSPKEWVLQKQYELDLISLFGDDVPRSKLDDWIFTEAFAEEKLHGLFGIKSLKGFGLNDAPKATVAAGVILQYLEYTHHTNLGHLQGVKRLRETDGMWLDRFTVRNLEIIYPSHPDGVALADCLDFTKTPMGARTLRKWLVMPLTDRENIEARHEAVAT
;
A
#
# COMPACT_ATOMS: atom_id res chain seq x y z
N MET A 1 2.87 12.31 28.33
CA MET A 1 1.50 12.35 27.77
C MET A 1 1.23 13.54 26.82
N LYS A 2 1.56 14.82 27.16
CA LYS A 2 1.23 15.96 26.25
C LYS A 2 1.77 15.81 24.84
N GLN A 3 3.02 15.35 24.64
CA GLN A 3 3.57 15.10 23.29
C GLN A 3 2.82 13.95 22.58
N TYR A 4 2.59 12.84 23.28
CA TYR A 4 1.83 11.70 22.75
C TYR A 4 0.45 12.13 22.23
N ASN A 5 -0.34 12.80 23.08
CA ASN A 5 -1.70 13.22 22.71
C ASN A 5 -1.71 14.16 21.50
N ARG A 6 -0.72 15.09 21.41
CA ARG A 6 -0.59 16.00 20.27
C ARG A 6 -0.30 15.23 18.96
N ILE A 7 0.61 14.26 19.02
CA ILE A 7 0.99 13.47 17.85
C ILE A 7 -0.17 12.52 17.47
N LYS A 8 -0.79 11.87 18.45
CA LYS A 8 -1.96 11.01 18.21
C LYS A 8 -3.13 11.76 17.59
N ALA A 9 -3.39 13.00 18.02
CA ALA A 9 -4.42 13.85 17.42
C ALA A 9 -4.16 14.20 15.95
N ALA A 10 -2.89 14.24 15.52
CA ALA A 10 -2.52 14.43 14.11
C ALA A 10 -2.63 13.13 13.30
N HIS A 11 -2.60 11.95 13.94
CA HIS A 11 -2.67 10.64 13.31
C HIS A 11 -3.73 9.76 14.01
N PRO A 12 -5.02 10.13 13.98
CA PRO A 12 -6.06 9.46 14.78
C PRO A 12 -6.28 7.99 14.38
N ASP A 13 -6.17 7.69 13.09
CA ASP A 13 -6.46 6.37 12.49
C ASP A 13 -5.24 5.43 12.48
N THR A 14 -4.19 5.74 13.23
CA THR A 14 -2.96 4.92 13.27
C THR A 14 -2.69 4.39 14.67
N ILE A 15 -2.06 3.24 14.78
CA ILE A 15 -1.42 2.81 16.04
C ILE A 15 -0.14 3.61 16.21
N LEU A 16 -0.05 4.42 17.27
CA LEU A 16 1.13 5.23 17.53
C LEU A 16 2.15 4.45 18.38
N LEU A 17 3.25 4.03 17.76
CA LEU A 17 4.42 3.50 18.45
C LEU A 17 5.30 4.66 18.92
N PHE A 18 5.18 5.01 20.20
CA PHE A 18 5.82 6.19 20.76
C PHE A 18 7.09 5.80 21.53
N ARG A 19 8.26 6.27 21.09
CA ARG A 19 9.55 5.97 21.71
C ARG A 19 9.69 6.57 23.09
N VAL A 20 9.85 5.71 24.10
CA VAL A 20 10.14 6.09 25.50
C VAL A 20 11.36 5.32 25.98
N GLY A 21 12.51 5.99 26.03
CA GLY A 21 13.78 5.33 26.32
C GLY A 21 14.08 4.21 25.32
N ASP A 22 14.22 2.98 25.82
CA ASP A 22 14.52 1.79 25.01
C ASP A 22 13.28 1.04 24.53
N PHE A 23 12.07 1.59 24.71
CA PHE A 23 10.82 0.96 24.33
C PHE A 23 10.03 1.80 23.33
N TYR A 24 9.26 1.14 22.48
CA TYR A 24 8.09 1.70 21.85
C TYR A 24 6.87 1.38 22.73
N GLU A 25 6.20 2.42 23.20
CA GLU A 25 5.01 2.33 24.04
C GLU A 25 3.78 2.77 23.25
N THR A 26 2.66 2.10 23.49
CA THR A 26 1.33 2.47 23.00
C THR A 26 0.39 2.68 24.16
N PHE A 27 -0.60 3.56 24.02
CA PHE A 27 -1.50 3.95 25.12
C PHE A 27 -2.97 3.85 24.72
N GLY A 28 -3.86 3.62 25.69
CA GLY A 28 -5.32 3.57 25.50
C GLY A 28 -5.75 2.50 24.50
N SER A 29 -6.60 2.86 23.54
CA SER A 29 -7.11 1.97 22.50
C SER A 29 -5.99 1.31 21.66
N ASP A 30 -4.93 2.07 21.36
CA ASP A 30 -3.79 1.54 20.61
C ASP A 30 -3.08 0.42 21.39
N ALA A 31 -2.96 0.56 22.72
CA ALA A 31 -2.35 -0.46 23.58
C ALA A 31 -3.17 -1.75 23.60
N ILE A 32 -4.48 -1.64 23.64
CA ILE A 32 -5.39 -2.81 23.62
C ILE A 32 -5.25 -3.57 22.29
N ILE A 33 -5.26 -2.84 21.17
CA ILE A 33 -5.11 -3.44 19.83
C ILE A 33 -3.72 -4.07 19.70
N ALA A 34 -2.66 -3.32 20.02
CA ALA A 34 -1.28 -3.80 19.92
C ALA A 34 -1.04 -5.04 20.78
N SER A 35 -1.52 -5.06 22.03
CA SER A 35 -1.42 -6.20 22.92
C SER A 35 -2.06 -7.45 22.31
N LYS A 36 -3.26 -7.32 21.76
CA LYS A 36 -4.01 -8.42 21.14
C LYS A 36 -3.32 -8.97 19.89
N VAL A 37 -2.87 -8.09 18.99
CA VAL A 37 -2.26 -8.49 17.71
C VAL A 37 -0.86 -9.05 17.90
N LEU A 38 -0.08 -8.45 18.80
CA LEU A 38 1.33 -8.82 19.01
C LEU A 38 1.52 -9.94 20.03
N GLY A 39 0.48 -10.24 20.85
CA GLY A 39 0.58 -11.20 21.96
C GLY A 39 1.47 -10.69 23.11
N ILE A 40 1.56 -9.36 23.30
CA ILE A 40 2.34 -8.72 24.38
C ILE A 40 1.45 -8.33 25.56
N ILE A 41 2.08 -8.12 26.72
CA ILE A 41 1.37 -7.83 27.96
C ILE A 41 0.70 -6.46 27.88
N LEU A 42 -0.59 -6.42 28.22
CA LEU A 42 -1.34 -5.18 28.47
C LEU A 42 -1.23 -4.83 29.96
N THR A 43 -0.69 -3.67 30.25
CA THR A 43 -0.55 -3.14 31.61
C THR A 43 -1.33 -1.82 31.74
N LYS A 44 -1.33 -1.25 32.94
CA LYS A 44 -1.91 0.07 33.18
C LYS A 44 -0.86 0.99 33.76
N ARG A 45 -0.85 2.22 33.30
CA ARG A 45 0.01 3.29 33.83
C ARG A 45 -0.83 4.23 34.67
N GLY A 46 -0.60 4.21 35.99
CA GLY A 46 -1.18 5.18 36.92
C GLY A 46 -0.40 6.51 36.87
N ASN A 47 -1.09 7.62 36.71
CA ASN A 47 -0.49 8.97 36.74
C ASN A 47 -0.71 9.72 38.08
N GLY A 48 -0.83 9.00 39.18
CA GLY A 48 -1.00 9.62 40.53
C GLY A 48 -2.34 10.38 40.71
N SER A 49 -3.15 10.51 39.69
CA SER A 49 -4.53 11.00 39.72
C SER A 49 -5.44 9.95 39.06
N ALA A 50 -6.66 9.87 39.50
CA ALA A 50 -7.67 8.81 39.38
C ALA A 50 -7.97 8.15 38.01
N SER A 51 -7.17 8.27 36.97
CA SER A 51 -7.35 7.59 35.70
C SER A 51 -6.11 6.76 35.33
N GLU A 52 -6.23 5.47 35.41
CA GLU A 52 -5.32 4.51 34.82
C GLU A 52 -5.51 4.50 33.28
N ILE A 53 -4.41 4.50 32.54
CA ILE A 53 -4.42 4.40 31.08
C ILE A 53 -3.75 3.08 30.71
N GLU A 54 -4.39 2.32 29.80
CA GLU A 54 -3.84 1.10 29.24
C GLU A 54 -2.49 1.42 28.56
N LEU A 55 -1.54 0.51 28.76
CA LEU A 55 -0.18 0.59 28.23
C LEU A 55 0.26 -0.78 27.73
N SER A 56 0.79 -0.84 26.54
CA SER A 56 1.58 -1.97 26.05
C SER A 56 2.82 -1.47 25.33
N GLY A 57 3.85 -2.28 25.25
CA GLY A 57 5.08 -1.87 24.58
C GLY A 57 6.06 -3.02 24.42
N PHE A 58 7.07 -2.77 23.59
CA PHE A 58 8.14 -3.72 23.31
C PHE A 58 9.47 -2.97 23.13
N PRO A 59 10.63 -3.65 23.30
CA PRO A 59 11.94 -3.05 23.11
C PRO A 59 12.11 -2.49 21.69
N HIS A 60 12.69 -1.30 21.55
CA HIS A 60 12.78 -0.62 20.26
C HIS A 60 13.57 -1.39 19.20
N HIS A 61 14.60 -2.15 19.61
CA HIS A 61 15.37 -3.00 18.70
C HIS A 61 14.55 -4.18 18.12
N SER A 62 13.36 -4.42 18.64
CA SER A 62 12.45 -5.45 18.13
C SER A 62 11.39 -4.88 17.18
N LEU A 63 11.54 -3.63 16.72
CA LEU A 63 10.60 -2.99 15.79
C LEU A 63 10.35 -3.85 14.55
N ASP A 64 11.42 -4.35 13.93
CA ASP A 64 11.34 -5.19 12.72
C ASP A 64 10.58 -6.51 12.94
N THR A 65 10.44 -6.95 14.18
CA THR A 65 9.67 -8.17 14.52
C THR A 65 8.18 -7.86 14.75
N TYR A 66 7.86 -6.72 15.36
CA TYR A 66 6.50 -6.40 15.80
C TYR A 66 5.73 -5.52 14.83
N LEU A 67 6.37 -4.55 14.17
CA LEU A 67 5.76 -3.68 13.18
C LEU A 67 5.09 -4.48 12.04
N PRO A 68 5.75 -5.50 11.44
CA PRO A 68 5.14 -6.32 10.41
C PRO A 68 3.84 -6.99 10.82
N LYS A 69 3.72 -7.44 12.08
CA LYS A 69 2.51 -8.10 12.57
C LYS A 69 1.32 -7.15 12.65
N LEU A 70 1.54 -5.90 13.07
CA LEU A 70 0.50 -4.87 13.09
C LEU A 70 0.02 -4.53 11.68
N VAL A 71 0.95 -4.35 10.75
CA VAL A 71 0.64 -3.97 9.37
C VAL A 71 -0.07 -5.12 8.63
N ARG A 72 0.37 -6.38 8.81
CA ARG A 72 -0.32 -7.57 8.26
C ARG A 72 -1.72 -7.77 8.83
N ALA A 73 -1.96 -7.31 10.06
CA ALA A 73 -3.29 -7.29 10.66
C ALA A 73 -4.19 -6.15 10.12
N GLY A 74 -3.71 -5.38 9.12
CA GLY A 74 -4.46 -4.30 8.46
C GLY A 74 -4.37 -2.95 9.16
N HIS A 75 -3.51 -2.79 10.18
CA HIS A 75 -3.37 -1.53 10.90
C HIS A 75 -2.33 -0.61 10.28
N LYS A 76 -2.64 0.69 10.24
CA LYS A 76 -1.67 1.75 9.98
C LYS A 76 -0.88 2.04 11.23
N VAL A 77 0.42 2.19 11.12
CA VAL A 77 1.33 2.36 12.25
C VAL A 77 2.17 3.62 12.07
N ALA A 78 2.08 4.56 13.00
CA ALA A 78 2.96 5.72 13.06
C ALA A 78 4.13 5.41 13.99
N VAL A 79 5.34 5.36 13.44
CA VAL A 79 6.58 5.21 14.22
C VAL A 79 7.02 6.60 14.66
N CYS A 80 7.02 6.84 15.97
CA CYS A 80 7.40 8.11 16.55
C CYS A 80 8.69 7.96 17.33
N ASP A 81 9.75 8.53 16.81
CA ASP A 81 11.10 8.43 17.39
C ASP A 81 11.59 9.74 18.01
N GLN A 82 12.71 9.66 18.69
CA GLN A 82 13.42 10.79 19.28
C GLN A 82 14.15 11.55 18.15
N LEU A 83 13.89 12.86 18.03
CA LEU A 83 14.49 13.71 17.00
C LEU A 83 15.81 14.34 17.42
N GLU A 84 16.22 14.14 18.68
CA GLU A 84 17.45 14.68 19.28
C GLU A 84 18.07 13.67 20.24
N ASP A 85 19.38 13.77 20.44
CA ASP A 85 20.08 12.92 21.41
C ASP A 85 19.58 13.20 22.85
N PRO A 86 19.08 12.19 23.56
CA PRO A 86 18.63 12.34 24.95
C PRO A 86 19.69 12.92 25.90
N LYS A 87 20.99 12.68 25.61
CA LYS A 87 22.12 13.19 26.42
C LYS A 87 22.36 14.69 26.23
N GLN A 88 21.86 15.27 25.13
CA GLN A 88 22.04 16.69 24.78
C GLN A 88 20.77 17.51 25.02
N ALA A 89 19.64 16.86 25.31
CA ALA A 89 18.36 17.49 25.47
C ALA A 89 18.29 18.31 26.77
N LYS A 90 17.99 19.60 26.66
CA LYS A 90 17.71 20.48 27.82
C LYS A 90 16.24 20.36 28.24
N GLY A 91 15.81 19.17 28.68
CA GLY A 91 14.42 18.94 29.09
C GLY A 91 13.81 17.67 28.49
N ILE A 92 12.52 17.73 28.11
CA ILE A 92 11.85 16.57 27.52
C ILE A 92 12.31 16.43 26.06
N VAL A 93 12.92 15.29 25.72
CA VAL A 93 13.37 14.96 24.36
C VAL A 93 12.24 15.15 23.35
N LYS A 94 12.52 15.88 22.28
CA LYS A 94 11.57 16.09 21.18
C LYS A 94 11.37 14.78 20.41
N ARG A 95 10.13 14.51 20.06
CA ARG A 95 9.73 13.34 19.30
C ARG A 95 8.85 13.76 18.13
N GLY A 96 8.93 13.01 17.04
CA GLY A 96 8.10 13.19 15.85
C GLY A 96 7.89 11.88 15.15
N VAL A 97 6.88 11.83 14.29
CA VAL A 97 6.65 10.69 13.40
C VAL A 97 7.76 10.71 12.35
N THR A 98 8.54 9.65 12.33
CA THR A 98 9.64 9.44 11.36
C THR A 98 9.19 8.61 10.18
N GLU A 99 8.21 7.75 10.38
CA GLU A 99 7.66 6.86 9.36
C GLU A 99 6.19 6.57 9.64
N LEU A 100 5.38 6.52 8.59
CA LEU A 100 4.01 6.06 8.64
C LEU A 100 3.89 4.81 7.75
N VAL A 101 3.86 3.64 8.39
CA VAL A 101 3.76 2.35 7.70
C VAL A 101 2.30 1.94 7.58
N THR A 102 1.87 1.65 6.36
CA THR A 102 0.49 1.26 6.07
C THR A 102 0.46 -0.06 5.29
N PRO A 103 -0.68 -0.77 5.25
CA PRO A 103 -0.76 -2.03 4.51
C PRO A 103 -0.36 -1.96 3.04
N GLY A 104 -0.53 -0.80 2.39
CA GLY A 104 -0.17 -0.59 0.98
C GLY A 104 1.23 0.00 0.77
N VAL A 105 1.85 0.57 1.83
CA VAL A 105 3.15 1.23 1.73
C VAL A 105 4.10 0.60 2.75
N VAL A 106 4.79 -0.44 2.32
CA VAL A 106 5.71 -1.22 3.13
C VAL A 106 7.02 -1.40 2.36
N MET A 107 8.13 -1.04 3.01
CA MET A 107 9.49 -1.28 2.49
C MET A 107 10.27 -2.29 3.36
N HIS A 108 9.68 -2.77 4.46
CA HIS A 108 10.32 -3.74 5.35
C HIS A 108 10.24 -5.15 4.77
N ASP A 109 11.38 -5.75 4.47
CA ASP A 109 11.52 -7.10 3.87
C ASP A 109 10.71 -8.18 4.62
N GLN A 110 10.57 -8.05 5.93
CA GLN A 110 9.82 -9.01 6.75
C GLN A 110 8.30 -8.96 6.55
N VAL A 111 7.76 -7.89 5.97
CA VAL A 111 6.33 -7.77 5.64
C VAL A 111 6.05 -8.31 4.24
N LEU A 112 7.01 -8.14 3.35
CA LEU A 112 6.88 -8.46 1.93
C LEU A 112 7.07 -9.95 1.68
N GLU A 113 6.15 -10.54 0.93
CA GLU A 113 6.34 -11.84 0.32
C GLU A 113 7.12 -11.62 -0.99
N SER A 114 8.37 -12.06 -1.03
CA SER A 114 9.28 -11.75 -2.14
C SER A 114 8.77 -12.17 -3.53
N LYS A 115 7.89 -13.19 -3.57
CA LYS A 115 7.31 -13.74 -4.80
C LYS A 115 5.99 -13.07 -5.23
N GLU A 116 5.45 -12.13 -4.44
CA GLU A 116 4.22 -11.40 -4.73
C GLU A 116 4.46 -9.90 -4.82
N ASN A 117 3.63 -9.22 -5.61
CA ASN A 117 3.60 -7.76 -5.60
C ASN A 117 2.78 -7.25 -4.41
N HIS A 118 3.18 -6.11 -3.88
CA HIS A 118 2.52 -5.46 -2.76
C HIS A 118 1.99 -4.10 -3.18
N TYR A 119 0.82 -4.10 -3.82
CA TYR A 119 0.26 -2.89 -4.40
C TYR A 119 -0.48 -2.01 -3.40
N LEU A 120 -0.18 -0.72 -3.43
CA LEU A 120 -1.06 0.38 -3.05
C LEU A 120 -1.90 0.75 -4.27
N ALA A 121 -3.21 0.91 -4.14
CA ALA A 121 -4.06 1.41 -5.22
C ALA A 121 -4.66 2.77 -4.87
N SER A 122 -4.82 3.65 -5.86
CA SER A 122 -5.68 4.82 -5.74
C SER A 122 -6.83 4.75 -6.74
N LEU A 123 -8.00 5.22 -6.32
CA LEU A 123 -9.20 5.20 -7.14
C LEU A 123 -9.77 6.62 -7.25
N HIS A 124 -9.89 7.10 -8.49
CA HIS A 124 -10.52 8.36 -8.82
C HIS A 124 -11.85 8.10 -9.53
N TYR A 125 -12.94 8.29 -8.80
CA TYR A 125 -14.30 8.12 -9.32
C TYR A 125 -14.83 9.40 -9.97
N THR A 126 -15.47 9.23 -11.13
CA THR A 126 -16.27 10.26 -11.78
C THR A 126 -17.54 9.62 -12.37
N PRO A 127 -18.63 10.38 -12.58
CA PRO A 127 -19.82 9.84 -13.27
C PRO A 127 -19.56 9.30 -14.68
N LYS A 128 -18.41 9.64 -15.29
CA LYS A 128 -18.00 9.24 -16.64
C LYS A 128 -17.00 8.09 -16.67
N GLY A 129 -16.77 7.43 -15.55
CA GLY A 129 -15.83 6.32 -15.42
C GLY A 129 -14.82 6.51 -14.31
N ILE A 130 -13.96 5.52 -14.10
CA ILE A 130 -13.02 5.44 -12.99
C ILE A 130 -11.59 5.43 -13.51
N GLY A 131 -10.72 6.20 -12.86
CA GLY A 131 -9.27 6.06 -12.95
C GLY A 131 -8.73 5.25 -11.78
N ALA A 132 -7.79 4.38 -12.04
CA ALA A 132 -7.09 3.63 -11.02
C ALA A 132 -5.58 3.69 -11.26
N ALA A 133 -4.81 3.71 -10.18
CA ALA A 133 -3.37 3.53 -10.26
C ALA A 133 -2.92 2.54 -9.18
N PHE A 134 -1.87 1.80 -9.47
CA PHE A 134 -1.33 0.74 -8.61
C PHE A 134 0.19 0.91 -8.52
N LEU A 135 0.70 1.02 -7.33
CA LEU A 135 2.14 1.14 -7.08
C LEU A 135 2.61 0.07 -6.11
N ASP A 136 3.57 -0.71 -6.53
CA ASP A 136 4.40 -1.50 -5.63
C ASP A 136 5.69 -0.71 -5.35
N ILE A 137 5.74 -0.06 -4.19
CA ILE A 137 6.86 0.81 -3.82
C ILE A 137 8.17 0.02 -3.68
N SER A 138 8.10 -1.27 -3.32
CA SER A 138 9.29 -2.10 -3.13
C SER A 138 9.99 -2.46 -4.44
N THR A 139 9.22 -2.58 -5.52
CA THR A 139 9.73 -2.97 -6.85
C THR A 139 9.83 -1.79 -7.81
N GLY A 140 9.15 -0.68 -7.51
CA GLY A 140 9.02 0.46 -8.41
C GLY A 140 8.02 0.24 -9.55
N GLU A 141 7.26 -0.86 -9.54
CA GLU A 141 6.24 -1.09 -10.56
C GLU A 141 5.05 -0.17 -10.34
N PHE A 142 4.84 0.75 -11.29
CA PHE A 142 3.78 1.74 -11.24
C PHE A 142 2.87 1.62 -12.47
N LEU A 143 1.62 1.24 -12.24
CA LEU A 143 0.61 0.96 -13.26
C LEU A 143 -0.54 1.97 -13.12
N ALA A 144 -1.15 2.35 -14.26
CA ALA A 144 -2.35 3.20 -14.25
C ALA A 144 -3.34 2.76 -15.33
N ALA A 145 -4.63 2.92 -15.05
CA ALA A 145 -5.71 2.55 -15.94
C ALA A 145 -6.89 3.52 -15.79
N GLU A 146 -7.69 3.67 -16.84
CA GLU A 146 -9.03 4.26 -16.74
C GLU A 146 -10.01 3.51 -17.61
N GLY A 147 -11.28 3.46 -17.19
CA GLY A 147 -12.31 2.77 -17.95
C GLY A 147 -13.62 2.61 -17.17
N SER A 148 -14.36 1.58 -17.54
CA SER A 148 -15.62 1.20 -16.90
C SER A 148 -15.39 0.65 -15.48
N VAL A 149 -16.50 0.58 -14.70
CA VAL A 149 -16.48 -0.05 -13.37
C VAL A 149 -16.02 -1.49 -13.44
N GLU A 150 -16.50 -2.23 -14.41
CA GLU A 150 -16.21 -3.65 -14.63
C GLU A 150 -14.72 -3.87 -14.94
N TRP A 151 -14.13 -2.98 -15.74
CA TRP A 151 -12.71 -3.01 -16.04
C TRP A 151 -11.84 -2.78 -14.81
N ILE A 152 -12.17 -1.74 -14.04
CA ILE A 152 -11.40 -1.42 -12.82
C ILE A 152 -11.61 -2.49 -11.74
N ASP A 153 -12.81 -3.06 -11.59
CA ASP A 153 -13.05 -4.19 -10.68
C ASP A 153 -12.16 -5.40 -11.02
N ARG A 154 -12.05 -5.72 -12.30
CA ARG A 154 -11.14 -6.81 -12.76
C ARG A 154 -9.68 -6.53 -12.40
N LEU A 155 -9.21 -5.29 -12.58
CA LEU A 155 -7.84 -4.90 -12.19
C LEU A 155 -7.61 -5.00 -10.68
N LEU A 156 -8.54 -4.47 -9.88
CA LEU A 156 -8.47 -4.54 -8.42
C LEU A 156 -8.37 -5.99 -7.94
N ARG A 157 -9.11 -6.89 -8.54
CA ARG A 157 -9.09 -8.32 -8.19
C ARG A 157 -7.83 -9.02 -8.66
N SER A 158 -7.37 -8.72 -9.87
CA SER A 158 -6.18 -9.36 -10.45
C SER A 158 -4.88 -8.90 -9.77
N LEU A 159 -4.78 -7.62 -9.43
CA LEU A 159 -3.61 -7.05 -8.77
C LEU A 159 -3.67 -7.14 -7.25
N SER A 160 -4.84 -7.37 -6.69
CA SER A 160 -5.08 -7.59 -5.25
C SER A 160 -4.36 -6.58 -4.34
N PRO A 161 -4.61 -5.26 -4.51
CA PRO A 161 -3.93 -4.24 -3.71
C PRO A 161 -4.22 -4.43 -2.22
N LYS A 162 -3.24 -4.12 -1.39
CA LYS A 162 -3.32 -4.27 0.07
C LYS A 162 -3.93 -3.05 0.76
N GLU A 163 -4.04 -1.93 0.06
CA GLU A 163 -4.67 -0.70 0.54
C GLU A 163 -5.21 0.12 -0.62
N TRP A 164 -6.31 0.83 -0.37
CA TRP A 164 -6.89 1.79 -1.31
C TRP A 164 -6.78 3.22 -0.77
N VAL A 165 -6.42 4.15 -1.65
CA VAL A 165 -6.48 5.60 -1.42
C VAL A 165 -7.68 6.15 -2.18
N LEU A 166 -8.62 6.73 -1.45
CA LEU A 166 -9.92 7.16 -1.96
C LEU A 166 -10.13 8.65 -1.74
N GLN A 167 -10.94 9.26 -2.61
CA GLN A 167 -11.49 10.59 -2.41
C GLN A 167 -12.59 10.54 -1.35
N LYS A 168 -12.53 11.41 -0.33
CA LYS A 168 -13.45 11.39 0.81
C LYS A 168 -14.94 11.39 0.41
N GLN A 169 -15.31 12.23 -0.55
CA GLN A 169 -16.71 12.36 -0.95
C GLN A 169 -17.29 11.11 -1.65
N TYR A 170 -16.46 10.27 -2.26
CA TYR A 170 -16.89 9.10 -3.02
C TYR A 170 -16.59 7.77 -2.32
N GLU A 171 -16.26 7.79 -1.04
CA GLU A 171 -15.94 6.55 -0.28
C GLU A 171 -17.09 5.54 -0.34
N LEU A 172 -18.33 5.99 -0.05
CA LEU A 172 -19.48 5.09 -0.02
C LEU A 172 -19.83 4.52 -1.40
N ASP A 173 -19.69 5.34 -2.45
CA ASP A 173 -19.91 4.89 -3.82
C ASP A 173 -18.90 3.79 -4.20
N LEU A 174 -17.62 3.99 -3.90
CA LEU A 174 -16.57 3.04 -4.22
C LEU A 174 -16.69 1.75 -3.40
N ILE A 175 -17.08 1.83 -2.12
CA ILE A 175 -17.39 0.65 -1.30
C ILE A 175 -18.58 -0.14 -1.89
N SER A 176 -19.61 0.55 -2.32
CA SER A 176 -20.79 -0.09 -2.95
C SER A 176 -20.42 -0.82 -4.24
N LEU A 177 -19.44 -0.29 -5.00
CA LEU A 177 -19.00 -0.88 -6.28
C LEU A 177 -18.00 -2.04 -6.09
N PHE A 178 -17.06 -1.93 -5.17
CA PHE A 178 -15.90 -2.83 -5.09
C PHE A 178 -15.78 -3.61 -3.77
N GLY A 179 -16.65 -3.32 -2.78
CA GLY A 179 -16.60 -3.94 -1.45
C GLY A 179 -15.76 -3.13 -0.45
N ASP A 180 -15.65 -3.65 0.79
CA ASP A 180 -14.97 -3.00 1.90
C ASP A 180 -13.88 -3.86 2.57
N ASP A 181 -13.49 -4.94 1.94
CA ASP A 181 -12.54 -5.94 2.46
C ASP A 181 -11.08 -5.42 2.54
N VAL A 182 -10.77 -4.30 1.87
CA VAL A 182 -9.41 -3.76 1.77
C VAL A 182 -9.27 -2.51 2.66
N PRO A 183 -8.19 -2.40 3.46
CA PRO A 183 -7.87 -1.19 4.22
C PRO A 183 -7.88 0.07 3.34
N ARG A 184 -8.39 1.19 3.88
CA ARG A 184 -8.59 2.42 3.11
C ARG A 184 -7.94 3.62 3.78
N SER A 185 -7.43 4.52 2.94
CA SER A 185 -7.02 5.87 3.29
C SER A 185 -7.85 6.87 2.50
N LYS A 186 -8.25 7.95 3.16
CA LYS A 186 -9.07 9.01 2.57
C LYS A 186 -8.27 10.28 2.43
N LEU A 187 -8.27 10.86 1.24
CA LEU A 187 -7.64 12.14 0.98
C LEU A 187 -8.68 13.20 0.61
N ASP A 188 -8.29 14.46 0.76
CA ASP A 188 -9.15 15.61 0.46
C ASP A 188 -9.36 15.78 -1.05
N ASP A 189 -10.52 16.30 -1.42
CA ASP A 189 -10.99 16.35 -2.81
C ASP A 189 -10.09 17.19 -3.73
N TRP A 190 -9.42 18.24 -3.22
CA TRP A 190 -8.56 19.11 -3.99
C TRP A 190 -7.33 18.40 -4.59
N ILE A 191 -6.93 17.25 -4.01
CA ILE A 191 -5.82 16.41 -4.50
C ILE A 191 -6.22 15.68 -5.79
N PHE A 192 -7.52 15.39 -5.96
CA PHE A 192 -8.04 14.64 -7.09
C PHE A 192 -8.33 15.54 -8.30
N THR A 193 -7.35 16.34 -8.69
CA THR A 193 -7.42 17.22 -9.85
C THR A 193 -6.31 16.92 -10.85
N GLU A 194 -6.61 17.10 -12.14
CA GLU A 194 -5.66 16.80 -13.22
C GLU A 194 -4.39 17.67 -13.11
N ALA A 195 -4.57 18.99 -12.89
CA ALA A 195 -3.44 19.91 -12.75
C ALA A 195 -2.49 19.53 -11.59
N PHE A 196 -3.05 19.14 -10.44
CA PHE A 196 -2.25 18.71 -9.29
C PHE A 196 -1.48 17.41 -9.61
N ALA A 197 -2.17 16.43 -10.22
CA ALA A 197 -1.57 15.14 -10.57
C ALA A 197 -0.44 15.29 -11.60
N GLU A 198 -0.66 16.11 -12.63
CA GLU A 198 0.37 16.42 -13.64
C GLU A 198 1.60 17.08 -13.01
N GLU A 199 1.41 18.06 -12.12
CA GLU A 199 2.51 18.70 -11.39
C GLU A 199 3.36 17.70 -10.63
N LYS A 200 2.70 16.77 -9.88
CA LYS A 200 3.38 15.71 -9.13
C LYS A 200 4.17 14.76 -10.02
N LEU A 201 3.54 14.28 -11.10
CA LEU A 201 4.18 13.35 -12.04
C LEU A 201 5.34 14.02 -12.81
N HIS A 202 5.16 15.26 -13.27
CA HIS A 202 6.23 16.03 -13.92
C HIS A 202 7.41 16.27 -12.97
N GLY A 203 7.11 16.61 -11.70
CA GLY A 203 8.13 16.84 -10.69
C GLY A 203 8.94 15.58 -10.37
N LEU A 204 8.27 14.43 -10.17
CA LEU A 204 8.96 13.18 -9.84
C LEU A 204 9.84 12.68 -10.99
N PHE A 205 9.31 12.66 -12.22
CA PHE A 205 10.00 12.04 -13.36
C PHE A 205 10.88 13.04 -14.14
N GLY A 206 10.86 14.33 -13.81
CA GLY A 206 11.65 15.36 -14.51
C GLY A 206 11.25 15.56 -15.98
N ILE A 207 9.98 15.30 -16.33
CA ILE A 207 9.45 15.33 -17.70
C ILE A 207 8.53 16.52 -17.93
N LYS A 208 8.37 16.90 -19.21
CA LYS A 208 7.45 17.99 -19.62
C LYS A 208 6.13 17.48 -20.22
N SER A 209 5.98 16.17 -20.43
CA SER A 209 4.79 15.58 -21.05
C SER A 209 4.64 14.14 -20.61
N LEU A 210 3.41 13.74 -20.31
CA LEU A 210 3.02 12.38 -19.93
C LEU A 210 2.81 11.47 -21.16
N LYS A 211 3.05 11.97 -22.37
CA LYS A 211 2.86 11.22 -23.62
C LYS A 211 3.69 9.93 -23.68
N GLY A 212 4.93 9.97 -23.16
CA GLY A 212 5.81 8.79 -23.09
C GLY A 212 5.27 7.66 -22.21
N PHE A 213 4.41 7.98 -21.24
CA PHE A 213 3.73 7.00 -20.37
C PHE A 213 2.34 6.60 -20.91
N GLY A 214 1.89 7.18 -22.04
CA GLY A 214 0.57 6.93 -22.60
C GLY A 214 -0.58 7.50 -21.77
N LEU A 215 -0.34 8.53 -20.95
CA LEU A 215 -1.32 9.13 -20.06
C LEU A 215 -1.99 10.39 -20.60
N ASN A 216 -1.54 10.94 -21.75
CA ASN A 216 -2.10 12.15 -22.34
C ASN A 216 -3.61 12.10 -22.63
N ASP A 217 -4.11 10.92 -22.97
CA ASP A 217 -5.51 10.65 -23.28
C ASP A 217 -6.21 9.85 -22.15
N ALA A 218 -5.67 9.90 -20.95
CA ALA A 218 -6.15 9.18 -19.78
C ALA A 218 -6.14 10.05 -18.51
N PRO A 219 -6.94 11.14 -18.46
CA PRO A 219 -6.90 12.11 -17.36
C PRO A 219 -7.25 11.49 -16.02
N LYS A 220 -8.19 10.54 -15.96
CA LYS A 220 -8.57 9.90 -14.69
C LYS A 220 -7.46 8.99 -14.16
N ALA A 221 -6.78 8.26 -15.05
CA ALA A 221 -5.60 7.46 -14.69
C ALA A 221 -4.45 8.36 -14.21
N THR A 222 -4.27 9.53 -14.83
CA THR A 222 -3.30 10.55 -14.43
C THR A 222 -3.58 11.06 -13.02
N VAL A 223 -4.84 11.42 -12.73
CA VAL A 223 -5.25 11.83 -11.38
C VAL A 223 -4.96 10.74 -10.36
N ALA A 224 -5.37 9.51 -10.63
CA ALA A 224 -5.11 8.39 -9.73
C ALA A 224 -3.60 8.19 -9.46
N ALA A 225 -2.75 8.30 -10.48
CA ALA A 225 -1.30 8.19 -10.32
C ALA A 225 -0.71 9.33 -9.46
N GLY A 226 -1.14 10.58 -9.68
CA GLY A 226 -0.71 11.72 -8.87
C GLY A 226 -1.13 11.62 -7.41
N VAL A 227 -2.31 11.07 -7.13
CA VAL A 227 -2.82 10.81 -5.78
C VAL A 227 -1.92 9.84 -5.02
N ILE A 228 -1.41 8.78 -5.66
CA ILE A 228 -0.45 7.86 -5.03
C ILE A 228 0.80 8.63 -4.58
N LEU A 229 1.36 9.50 -5.43
CA LEU A 229 2.55 10.28 -5.08
C LEU A 229 2.30 11.19 -3.87
N GLN A 230 1.14 11.84 -3.81
CA GLN A 230 0.77 12.64 -2.65
C GLN A 230 0.61 11.79 -1.39
N TYR A 231 0.07 10.59 -1.51
CA TYR A 231 -0.05 9.68 -0.39
C TYR A 231 1.31 9.23 0.15
N LEU A 232 2.28 8.98 -0.74
CA LEU A 232 3.65 8.67 -0.34
C LEU A 232 4.32 9.82 0.43
N GLU A 233 4.06 11.07 0.04
CA GLU A 233 4.53 12.23 0.81
C GLU A 233 3.91 12.28 2.22
N TYR A 234 2.61 12.01 2.35
CA TYR A 234 1.94 11.93 3.66
C TYR A 234 2.47 10.81 4.55
N THR A 235 2.92 9.72 3.96
CA THR A 235 3.51 8.59 4.67
C THR A 235 5.02 8.73 4.88
N HIS A 236 5.60 9.90 4.55
CA HIS A 236 7.02 10.23 4.68
C HIS A 236 7.96 9.38 3.82
N HIS A 237 7.46 8.80 2.73
CA HIS A 237 8.28 8.08 1.74
C HIS A 237 8.77 9.07 0.68
N THR A 238 9.95 9.64 0.90
CA THR A 238 10.52 10.68 0.02
C THR A 238 11.58 10.16 -0.95
N ASN A 239 12.15 9.00 -0.69
CA ASN A 239 13.16 8.41 -1.57
C ASN A 239 12.51 7.56 -2.67
N LEU A 240 12.06 8.23 -3.74
CA LEU A 240 11.33 7.64 -4.86
C LEU A 240 12.18 7.53 -6.15
N GLY A 241 13.50 7.68 -6.07
CA GLY A 241 14.41 7.68 -7.22
C GLY A 241 14.44 6.38 -8.04
N HIS A 242 13.93 5.27 -7.47
CA HIS A 242 13.80 3.99 -8.15
C HIS A 242 12.55 3.89 -9.03
N LEU A 243 11.57 4.79 -8.88
CA LEU A 243 10.40 4.86 -9.75
C LEU A 243 10.83 5.47 -11.10
N GLN A 244 10.72 4.70 -12.18
CA GLN A 244 11.21 5.11 -13.51
C GLN A 244 10.10 5.61 -14.44
N GLY A 245 8.83 5.39 -14.09
CA GLY A 245 7.70 5.80 -14.92
C GLY A 245 6.40 5.13 -14.53
N VAL A 246 5.35 5.46 -15.25
CA VAL A 246 4.02 4.86 -15.11
C VAL A 246 3.68 4.09 -16.37
N LYS A 247 3.29 2.83 -16.25
CA LYS A 247 2.82 2.01 -17.36
C LYS A 247 1.29 2.04 -17.42
N ARG A 248 0.73 2.53 -18.51
CA ARG A 248 -0.70 2.45 -18.76
C ARG A 248 -1.14 1.01 -19.08
N LEU A 249 -2.18 0.55 -18.42
CA LEU A 249 -2.90 -0.68 -18.76
C LEU A 249 -4.15 -0.31 -19.56
N ARG A 250 -4.39 -1.05 -20.65
CA ARG A 250 -5.59 -0.92 -21.50
C ARG A 250 -6.37 -2.21 -21.45
N GLU A 251 -7.69 -2.11 -21.56
CA GLU A 251 -8.56 -3.29 -21.56
C GLU A 251 -8.24 -4.25 -22.72
N THR A 252 -7.70 -3.73 -23.81
CA THR A 252 -7.29 -4.50 -25.00
C THR A 252 -5.96 -5.21 -24.87
N ASP A 253 -5.17 -4.96 -23.81
CA ASP A 253 -3.80 -5.47 -23.70
C ASP A 253 -3.72 -6.97 -23.37
N GLY A 254 -4.84 -7.63 -23.09
CA GLY A 254 -4.85 -9.06 -22.78
C GLY A 254 -6.23 -9.64 -22.52
N MET A 255 -6.27 -10.94 -22.25
CA MET A 255 -7.46 -11.62 -21.74
C MET A 255 -7.57 -11.38 -20.24
N TRP A 256 -8.70 -10.88 -19.81
CA TRP A 256 -8.97 -10.59 -18.41
C TRP A 256 -9.84 -11.68 -17.82
N LEU A 257 -9.29 -12.36 -16.84
CA LEU A 257 -9.99 -13.39 -16.09
C LEU A 257 -10.77 -12.74 -14.94
N ASP A 258 -12.04 -13.09 -14.78
CA ASP A 258 -12.81 -12.64 -13.63
C ASP A 258 -12.42 -13.39 -12.35
N ARG A 259 -12.86 -12.87 -11.19
CA ARG A 259 -12.55 -13.43 -9.86
C ARG A 259 -12.96 -14.90 -9.75
N PHE A 260 -14.13 -15.26 -10.28
CA PHE A 260 -14.65 -16.62 -10.14
C PHE A 260 -13.80 -17.58 -10.97
N THR A 261 -13.38 -17.17 -12.17
CA THR A 261 -12.48 -17.92 -13.01
C THR A 261 -11.11 -18.13 -12.34
N VAL A 262 -10.47 -17.07 -11.84
CA VAL A 262 -9.16 -17.15 -11.17
C VAL A 262 -9.26 -18.05 -9.93
N ARG A 263 -10.32 -17.92 -9.14
CA ARG A 263 -10.55 -18.72 -7.93
C ARG A 263 -10.90 -20.16 -8.23
N ASN A 264 -11.87 -20.41 -9.13
CA ASN A 264 -12.38 -21.73 -9.42
C ASN A 264 -11.36 -22.61 -10.16
N LEU A 265 -10.48 -22.00 -10.95
CA LEU A 265 -9.34 -22.68 -11.58
C LEU A 265 -8.12 -22.76 -10.66
N GLU A 266 -8.20 -22.24 -9.43
CA GLU A 266 -7.11 -22.22 -8.46
C GLU A 266 -5.78 -21.72 -9.06
N ILE A 267 -5.86 -20.63 -9.84
CA ILE A 267 -4.70 -20.15 -10.61
C ILE A 267 -3.59 -19.65 -9.68
N ILE A 268 -3.93 -18.87 -8.63
CA ILE A 268 -2.97 -18.22 -7.73
C ILE A 268 -3.01 -18.80 -6.32
N TYR A 269 -4.20 -19.10 -5.82
CA TYR A 269 -4.39 -19.63 -4.45
C TYR A 269 -5.27 -20.89 -4.50
N PRO A 270 -4.91 -21.92 -3.73
CA PRO A 270 -5.75 -23.12 -3.64
C PRO A 270 -7.02 -22.83 -2.83
N SER A 271 -8.08 -23.57 -3.11
CA SER A 271 -9.36 -23.47 -2.38
C SER A 271 -9.30 -24.14 -1.00
N HIS A 272 -8.33 -25.03 -0.79
CA HIS A 272 -8.13 -25.75 0.47
C HIS A 272 -6.71 -25.51 1.01
N PRO A 273 -6.51 -25.53 2.34
CA PRO A 273 -5.20 -25.30 2.95
C PRO A 273 -4.09 -26.26 2.46
N ASP A 274 -4.46 -27.50 2.15
CA ASP A 274 -3.53 -28.53 1.67
C ASP A 274 -3.49 -28.63 0.14
N GLY A 275 -4.16 -27.70 -0.56
CA GLY A 275 -4.19 -27.63 -2.02
C GLY A 275 -2.92 -27.01 -2.59
N VAL A 276 -2.72 -27.19 -3.90
CA VAL A 276 -1.62 -26.59 -4.66
C VAL A 276 -2.21 -25.80 -5.83
N ALA A 277 -1.87 -24.51 -5.93
CA ALA A 277 -2.35 -23.67 -7.01
C ALA A 277 -1.58 -23.94 -8.33
N LEU A 278 -2.19 -23.58 -9.46
CA LEU A 278 -1.53 -23.68 -10.77
C LEU A 278 -0.20 -22.90 -10.79
N ALA A 279 -0.17 -21.70 -10.20
CA ALA A 279 1.03 -20.87 -10.10
C ALA A 279 2.18 -21.62 -9.38
N ASP A 280 1.87 -22.34 -8.32
CA ASP A 280 2.87 -23.07 -7.53
C ASP A 280 3.41 -24.29 -8.30
N CYS A 281 2.56 -24.95 -9.11
CA CYS A 281 2.98 -26.04 -10.00
C CYS A 281 3.91 -25.57 -11.11
N LEU A 282 3.74 -24.33 -11.59
CA LEU A 282 4.47 -23.77 -12.73
C LEU A 282 5.66 -22.91 -12.31
N ASP A 283 5.82 -22.58 -11.02
CA ASP A 283 6.88 -21.69 -10.53
C ASP A 283 8.24 -22.42 -10.40
N PHE A 284 8.94 -22.52 -11.52
CA PHE A 284 10.34 -22.93 -11.59
C PHE A 284 11.30 -21.73 -11.66
N THR A 285 10.81 -20.52 -11.39
CA THR A 285 11.61 -19.30 -11.48
C THR A 285 12.73 -19.28 -10.45
N LYS A 286 13.85 -18.67 -10.82
CA LYS A 286 15.06 -18.59 -9.94
C LYS A 286 15.09 -17.30 -9.12
N THR A 287 14.28 -16.31 -9.49
CA THR A 287 14.28 -14.99 -8.85
C THR A 287 12.88 -14.56 -8.42
N PRO A 288 12.74 -13.78 -7.35
CA PRO A 288 11.47 -13.19 -6.96
C PRO A 288 10.80 -12.38 -8.09
N MET A 289 11.60 -11.68 -8.90
CA MET A 289 11.10 -10.93 -10.06
C MET A 289 10.44 -11.86 -11.10
N GLY A 290 11.07 -13.01 -11.39
CA GLY A 290 10.50 -14.02 -12.27
C GLY A 290 9.18 -14.58 -11.73
N ALA A 291 9.13 -14.91 -10.44
CA ALA A 291 7.91 -15.42 -9.80
C ALA A 291 6.75 -14.41 -9.88
N ARG A 292 6.99 -13.13 -9.57
CA ARG A 292 5.99 -12.07 -9.72
C ARG A 292 5.51 -11.93 -11.17
N THR A 293 6.44 -11.99 -12.12
CA THR A 293 6.12 -11.93 -13.56
C THR A 293 5.26 -13.11 -14.00
N LEU A 294 5.60 -14.33 -13.57
CA LEU A 294 4.81 -15.54 -13.85
C LEU A 294 3.38 -15.42 -13.32
N ARG A 295 3.21 -15.06 -12.03
CA ARG A 295 1.89 -14.86 -11.42
C ARG A 295 1.05 -13.84 -12.20
N LYS A 296 1.66 -12.72 -12.60
CA LYS A 296 0.99 -11.69 -13.39
C LYS A 296 0.58 -12.20 -14.77
N TRP A 297 1.42 -12.97 -15.45
CA TRP A 297 1.10 -13.56 -16.76
C TRP A 297 -0.04 -14.57 -16.67
N LEU A 298 -0.15 -15.31 -15.59
CA LEU A 298 -1.23 -16.27 -15.38
C LEU A 298 -2.60 -15.60 -15.19
N VAL A 299 -2.67 -14.46 -14.50
CA VAL A 299 -3.94 -13.74 -14.28
C VAL A 299 -4.27 -12.74 -15.40
N MET A 300 -3.28 -12.37 -16.23
CA MET A 300 -3.40 -11.44 -17.36
C MET A 300 -2.75 -12.02 -18.61
N PRO A 301 -3.28 -13.15 -19.17
CA PRO A 301 -2.69 -13.76 -20.35
C PRO A 301 -2.89 -12.87 -21.57
N LEU A 302 -1.89 -12.85 -22.46
CA LEU A 302 -1.97 -12.13 -23.71
C LEU A 302 -2.93 -12.81 -24.70
N THR A 303 -3.55 -12.00 -25.56
CA THR A 303 -4.38 -12.47 -26.67
C THR A 303 -3.75 -12.21 -28.02
N ASP A 304 -2.83 -11.29 -28.10
CA ASP A 304 -2.12 -10.93 -29.31
C ASP A 304 -0.99 -11.94 -29.61
N ARG A 305 -0.99 -12.49 -30.82
CA ARG A 305 -0.07 -13.55 -31.21
C ARG A 305 1.38 -13.10 -31.24
N GLU A 306 1.66 -11.91 -31.74
CA GLU A 306 3.04 -11.40 -31.87
C GLU A 306 3.67 -11.21 -30.49
N ASN A 307 2.90 -10.66 -29.55
CA ASN A 307 3.34 -10.50 -28.17
C ASN A 307 3.52 -11.84 -27.43
N ILE A 308 2.71 -12.87 -27.75
CA ILE A 308 2.87 -14.23 -27.21
C ILE A 308 4.16 -14.86 -27.75
N GLU A 309 4.40 -14.78 -29.06
CA GLU A 309 5.61 -15.31 -29.68
C GLU A 309 6.87 -14.62 -29.13
N ALA A 310 6.85 -13.29 -28.97
CA ALA A 310 7.97 -12.56 -28.36
C ALA A 310 8.27 -13.00 -26.91
N ARG A 311 7.23 -13.33 -26.12
CA ARG A 311 7.44 -13.92 -24.79
C ARG A 311 8.08 -15.33 -24.86
N HIS A 312 7.62 -16.16 -25.80
CA HIS A 312 8.21 -17.49 -25.98
C HIS A 312 9.69 -17.40 -26.37
N GLU A 313 10.04 -16.51 -27.27
CA GLU A 313 11.43 -16.29 -27.69
C GLU A 313 12.29 -15.84 -26.50
N ALA A 314 11.78 -14.88 -25.68
CA ALA A 314 12.51 -14.39 -24.51
C ALA A 314 12.73 -15.48 -23.42
N VAL A 315 11.85 -16.47 -23.34
CA VAL A 315 11.98 -17.59 -22.38
C VAL A 315 12.87 -18.70 -22.92
N ALA A 316 12.94 -18.87 -24.26
CA ALA A 316 13.74 -19.90 -24.90
C ALA A 316 15.25 -19.57 -24.97
N THR A 317 15.62 -18.30 -24.74
CA THR A 317 17.00 -17.80 -24.74
C THR A 317 17.66 -17.98 -23.38
#